data_bc3e3d2394f285b605ea57d747e8c894
#
_entry.id   bc3e3d2394f285b605ea57d747e8c894
#
_cell.length_a   1.000
_cell.length_b   1.000
_cell.length_c   1.000
_cell.angle_alpha   90.00
_cell.angle_beta   90.00
_cell.angle_gamma   90.00
#
_symmetry.space_group_name_H-M   'P 1'
#
loop_
_entity.id
_entity.type
_entity.pdbx_description
1 polymer ?
#
loop_
_entity_poly.entity_id
_entity_poly.type
_entity_poly.pdbx_seq_one_letter_code
_entity_poly.pdbx_strand_id
1 'polypeptide(L)'
;MLGEIQNLRFLPFKTILSLNNEHFQETSLLDELSLGALLDIAFYARGLGQGATALLIALDETAPYDNPNFNWFKQRFDRFVYIDRVIVANAARGRGIARMLYQDLFAAAKEAGHSRIVCEVNLTPPNPASDAFHAAMGFTAVGQAILYDGKKEVRYFEKILA
;
A
#
# COMPACT_ATOMS: atom_id res chain seq x y z
N MET A 1 -1.52 23.11 -6.53
CA MET A 1 -0.69 22.58 -5.42
C MET A 1 -1.33 21.33 -4.86
N LEU A 2 -0.52 20.31 -4.62
CA LEU A 2 -1.03 19.01 -4.13
C LEU A 2 -1.23 18.96 -2.62
N GLY A 3 -0.75 19.98 -1.88
CA GLY A 3 -0.81 19.99 -0.44
C GLY A 3 0.29 19.20 0.23
N GLU A 4 0.25 19.14 1.55
CA GLU A 4 1.25 18.44 2.34
C GLU A 4 0.83 17.01 2.62
N ILE A 5 1.83 16.12 2.72
CA ILE A 5 1.63 14.75 3.19
C ILE A 5 1.32 14.78 4.67
N GLN A 6 0.23 14.13 5.08
CA GLN A 6 -0.28 14.18 6.45
C GLN A 6 -0.32 12.77 7.05
N ASN A 7 -0.13 12.70 8.38
CA ASN A 7 -0.25 11.44 9.11
C ASN A 7 -1.75 11.10 9.27
N LEU A 8 -2.16 9.95 8.75
CA LEU A 8 -3.56 9.50 8.80
C LEU A 8 -4.09 9.31 10.22
N ARG A 9 -3.21 9.02 11.18
CA ARG A 9 -3.63 8.81 12.59
C ARG A 9 -4.27 10.03 13.22
N PHE A 10 -3.96 11.23 12.69
CA PHE A 10 -4.47 12.48 13.21
C PHE A 10 -5.59 13.07 12.36
N LEU A 11 -6.09 12.33 11.37
CA LEU A 11 -7.14 12.79 10.47
C LEU A 11 -8.48 12.15 10.81
N PRO A 12 -9.62 12.76 10.40
CA PRO A 12 -10.93 12.17 10.62
C PRO A 12 -11.07 10.82 9.91
N PHE A 13 -11.45 9.78 10.63
CA PHE A 13 -11.62 8.44 10.07
C PHE A 13 -12.69 8.41 8.97
N LYS A 14 -13.71 9.24 9.08
CA LYS A 14 -14.82 9.30 8.12
C LYS A 14 -14.33 9.56 6.69
N THR A 15 -13.41 10.50 6.50
CA THR A 15 -12.87 10.82 5.18
C THR A 15 -11.98 9.71 4.64
N ILE A 16 -11.17 9.10 5.51
CA ILE A 16 -10.32 7.95 5.14
C ILE A 16 -11.18 6.77 4.71
N LEU A 17 -12.22 6.47 5.49
CA LEU A 17 -13.13 5.36 5.20
C LEU A 17 -13.89 5.58 3.89
N SER A 18 -14.32 6.81 3.62
CA SER A 18 -15.01 7.14 2.38
C SER A 18 -14.12 6.85 1.17
N LEU A 19 -12.88 7.32 1.19
CA LEU A 19 -11.94 7.08 0.10
C LEU A 19 -11.64 5.58 -0.06
N ASN A 20 -11.36 4.88 1.04
CA ASN A 20 -11.05 3.46 1.00
C ASN A 20 -12.23 2.64 0.43
N ASN A 21 -13.45 2.93 0.89
CA ASN A 21 -14.60 2.11 0.56
C ASN A 21 -15.17 2.39 -0.83
N GLU A 22 -14.86 3.54 -1.42
CA GLU A 22 -15.11 3.78 -2.84
C GLU A 22 -14.26 2.88 -3.75
N HIS A 23 -13.14 2.36 -3.23
CA HIS A 23 -12.18 1.55 -3.98
C HIS A 23 -12.10 0.11 -3.45
N PHE A 24 -13.18 -0.41 -2.89
CA PHE A 24 -13.18 -1.72 -2.22
C PHE A 24 -12.82 -2.90 -3.13
N GLN A 25 -13.00 -2.77 -4.44
CA GLN A 25 -12.61 -3.83 -5.39
C GLN A 25 -11.10 -3.97 -5.51
N GLU A 26 -10.37 -2.89 -5.28
CA GLU A 26 -8.90 -2.84 -5.37
C GLU A 26 -8.23 -3.10 -4.02
N THR A 27 -8.95 -2.85 -2.92
CA THR A 27 -8.48 -3.03 -1.56
C THR A 27 -9.49 -3.92 -0.80
N SER A 28 -9.68 -3.68 0.47
CA SER A 28 -10.74 -4.29 1.26
C SER A 28 -11.55 -3.22 1.95
N LEU A 29 -12.81 -3.52 2.24
CA LEU A 29 -13.66 -2.61 3.03
C LEU A 29 -13.10 -2.46 4.43
N LEU A 30 -13.22 -1.26 4.99
CA LEU A 30 -12.83 -0.96 6.37
C LEU A 30 -13.99 -0.27 7.08
N ASP A 31 -14.07 -0.49 8.39
CA ASP A 31 -14.89 0.29 9.31
C ASP A 31 -13.97 1.02 10.30
N GLU A 32 -14.55 1.76 11.23
CA GLU A 32 -13.73 2.51 12.21
C GLU A 32 -12.84 1.61 13.04
N LEU A 33 -13.35 0.45 13.45
CA LEU A 33 -12.59 -0.49 14.27
C LEU A 33 -11.42 -1.10 13.50
N SER A 34 -11.67 -1.59 12.29
CA SER A 34 -10.62 -2.19 11.46
C SER A 34 -9.60 -1.16 10.96
N LEU A 35 -10.05 0.06 10.64
CA LEU A 35 -9.13 1.14 10.30
C LEU A 35 -8.23 1.49 11.48
N GLY A 36 -8.80 1.64 12.67
CA GLY A 36 -8.02 1.91 13.89
C GLY A 36 -6.98 0.83 14.15
N ALA A 37 -7.38 -0.44 14.03
CA ALA A 37 -6.48 -1.57 14.21
C ALA A 37 -5.35 -1.57 13.18
N LEU A 38 -5.65 -1.26 11.92
CA LEU A 38 -4.65 -1.19 10.85
C LEU A 38 -3.65 -0.04 11.10
N LEU A 39 -4.15 1.13 11.49
CA LEU A 39 -3.29 2.27 11.81
C LEU A 39 -2.39 1.99 13.02
N ASP A 40 -2.87 1.24 14.01
CA ASP A 40 -2.09 0.91 15.20
C ASP A 40 -0.86 0.05 14.87
N ILE A 41 -0.94 -0.82 13.87
CA ILE A 41 0.16 -1.71 13.50
C ILE A 41 0.98 -1.20 12.33
N ALA A 42 0.59 -0.07 11.71
CA ALA A 42 1.25 0.44 10.51
C ALA A 42 2.63 1.01 10.81
N PHE A 43 3.59 0.68 9.96
CA PHE A 43 4.89 1.34 9.91
C PHE A 43 4.75 2.74 9.31
N TYR A 44 3.90 2.88 8.29
CA TYR A 44 3.69 4.12 7.54
C TYR A 44 2.20 4.27 7.25
N ALA A 45 1.63 5.42 7.58
CA ALA A 45 0.23 5.71 7.31
C ALA A 45 0.09 7.20 7.02
N ARG A 46 0.12 7.58 5.74
CA ARG A 46 0.10 8.99 5.33
C ARG A 46 -0.80 9.19 4.11
N GLY A 47 -1.26 10.41 3.95
CA GLY A 47 -2.12 10.77 2.84
C GLY A 47 -2.12 12.27 2.58
N LEU A 48 -3.01 12.67 1.67
CA LEU A 48 -3.19 14.04 1.21
C LEU A 48 -4.66 14.43 1.29
N GLY A 49 -4.92 15.74 1.42
CA GLY A 49 -6.29 16.25 1.40
C GLY A 49 -7.14 15.74 2.54
N GLN A 50 -6.61 15.71 3.76
CA GLN A 50 -7.30 15.19 4.96
C GLN A 50 -7.67 13.70 4.83
N GLY A 51 -6.95 12.96 3.98
CA GLY A 51 -7.24 11.56 3.70
C GLY A 51 -8.34 11.34 2.64
N ALA A 52 -8.80 12.41 2.02
CA ALA A 52 -9.83 12.34 0.97
C ALA A 52 -9.25 12.30 -0.45
N THR A 53 -8.03 12.81 -0.63
CA THR A 53 -7.38 12.86 -1.95
C THR A 53 -6.60 11.59 -2.24
N ALA A 54 -5.81 11.11 -1.28
CA ALA A 54 -5.00 9.91 -1.44
C ALA A 54 -4.53 9.40 -0.09
N LEU A 55 -4.18 8.11 -0.04
CA LEU A 55 -3.57 7.51 1.14
C LEU A 55 -2.65 6.37 0.74
N LEU A 56 -1.68 6.08 1.62
CA LEU A 56 -0.82 4.91 1.55
C LEU A 56 -0.61 4.38 2.96
N ILE A 57 -0.84 3.08 3.15
CA ILE A 57 -0.61 2.39 4.41
C ILE A 57 0.32 1.23 4.16
N ALA A 58 1.40 1.15 4.94
CA ALA A 58 2.40 0.10 4.84
C ALA A 58 2.74 -0.45 6.22
N LEU A 59 3.12 -1.72 6.25
CA LEU A 59 3.46 -2.47 7.46
C LEU A 59 4.88 -2.99 7.35
N ASP A 60 5.58 -3.14 8.47
CA ASP A 60 6.85 -3.85 8.44
C ASP A 60 6.68 -5.31 8.91
N GLU A 61 7.77 -6.08 8.93
CA GLU A 61 7.76 -7.51 9.26
C GLU A 61 7.30 -7.80 10.69
N THR A 62 7.29 -6.80 11.57
CA THR A 62 6.90 -6.99 12.98
C THR A 62 5.39 -6.88 13.19
N ALA A 63 4.64 -6.42 12.18
CA ALA A 63 3.21 -6.22 12.33
C ALA A 63 2.48 -7.54 12.59
N PRO A 64 1.59 -7.59 13.59
CA PRO A 64 0.75 -8.77 13.84
C PRO A 64 -0.43 -8.78 12.86
N TYR A 65 -0.15 -9.09 11.61
CA TYR A 65 -1.08 -8.99 10.50
C TYR A 65 -1.23 -10.35 9.82
N ASP A 66 -2.45 -10.88 9.81
CA ASP A 66 -2.74 -12.15 9.17
C ASP A 66 -3.42 -11.90 7.81
N ASN A 67 -2.62 -11.92 6.77
CA ASN A 67 -3.06 -11.67 5.40
C ASN A 67 -2.23 -12.55 4.47
N PRO A 68 -2.85 -13.25 3.50
CA PRO A 68 -2.12 -14.19 2.63
C PRO A 68 -0.93 -13.55 1.90
N ASN A 69 -1.09 -12.31 1.42
CA ASN A 69 -0.02 -11.62 0.70
C ASN A 69 1.13 -11.22 1.64
N PHE A 70 0.79 -10.64 2.80
CA PHE A 70 1.78 -10.31 3.83
C PHE A 70 2.53 -11.57 4.28
N ASN A 71 1.80 -12.66 4.52
CA ASN A 71 2.38 -13.93 4.97
C ASN A 71 3.33 -14.51 3.92
N TRP A 72 3.03 -14.34 2.63
CA TRP A 72 3.90 -14.80 1.56
C TRP A 72 5.30 -14.17 1.67
N PHE A 73 5.36 -12.87 1.93
CA PHE A 73 6.63 -12.16 2.13
C PHE A 73 7.30 -12.53 3.44
N LYS A 74 6.53 -12.67 4.52
CA LYS A 74 7.05 -13.01 5.84
C LYS A 74 7.73 -14.38 5.87
N GLN A 75 7.28 -15.31 5.05
CA GLN A 75 7.89 -16.64 4.91
C GLN A 75 9.21 -16.60 4.15
N ARG A 76 9.50 -15.54 3.41
CA ARG A 76 10.64 -15.44 2.49
C ARG A 76 11.69 -14.43 2.89
N PHE A 77 11.31 -13.37 3.58
CA PHE A 77 12.22 -12.27 3.92
C PHE A 77 12.17 -11.97 5.42
N ASP A 78 13.35 -11.75 6.01
CA ASP A 78 13.47 -11.41 7.43
C ASP A 78 13.02 -9.99 7.72
N ARG A 79 13.32 -9.05 6.81
CA ARG A 79 12.95 -7.65 6.97
C ARG A 79 12.39 -7.09 5.66
N PHE A 80 11.28 -6.37 5.77
CA PHE A 80 10.65 -5.71 4.63
C PHE A 80 9.65 -4.67 5.09
N VAL A 81 9.26 -3.78 4.15
CA VAL A 81 8.10 -2.90 4.31
C VAL A 81 7.09 -3.32 3.24
N TYR A 82 5.91 -3.70 3.67
CA TYR A 82 4.83 -4.18 2.81
C TYR A 82 3.79 -3.09 2.61
N ILE A 83 3.55 -2.71 1.35
CA ILE A 83 2.50 -1.75 1.02
C ILE A 83 1.16 -2.51 1.03
N ASP A 84 0.35 -2.26 2.06
CA ASP A 84 -0.96 -2.90 2.19
C ASP A 84 -1.96 -2.30 1.20
N ARG A 85 -1.97 -0.97 1.09
CA ARG A 85 -2.84 -0.27 0.16
C ARG A 85 -2.33 1.11 -0.21
N VAL A 86 -2.60 1.50 -1.43
CA VAL A 86 -2.41 2.87 -1.92
C VAL A 86 -3.66 3.23 -2.73
N ILE A 87 -4.26 4.37 -2.42
CA ILE A 87 -5.48 4.82 -3.08
C ILE A 87 -5.32 6.28 -3.46
N VAL A 88 -5.68 6.61 -4.70
CA VAL A 88 -5.75 7.99 -5.18
C VAL A 88 -7.17 8.20 -5.68
N ALA A 89 -7.85 9.22 -5.18
CA ALA A 89 -9.20 9.56 -5.61
C ALA A 89 -9.25 9.78 -7.12
N ASN A 90 -10.32 9.35 -7.77
CA ASN A 90 -10.44 9.42 -9.22
C ASN A 90 -10.18 10.84 -9.77
N ALA A 91 -10.71 11.86 -9.10
CA ALA A 91 -10.53 13.25 -9.49
C ALA A 91 -9.09 13.75 -9.38
N ALA A 92 -8.24 13.05 -8.63
CA ALA A 92 -6.85 13.43 -8.38
C ALA A 92 -5.83 12.61 -9.18
N ARG A 93 -6.28 11.67 -9.99
CA ARG A 93 -5.38 10.81 -10.79
C ARG A 93 -4.65 11.61 -11.86
N GLY A 94 -3.47 11.12 -12.27
CA GLY A 94 -2.67 11.74 -13.31
C GLY A 94 -1.82 12.92 -12.87
N ARG A 95 -1.68 13.14 -11.56
CA ARG A 95 -0.93 14.27 -10.98
C ARG A 95 0.37 13.84 -10.27
N GLY A 96 0.75 12.58 -10.36
CA GLY A 96 1.95 12.07 -9.72
C GLY A 96 1.81 11.88 -8.21
N ILE A 97 0.60 11.79 -7.67
CA ILE A 97 0.37 11.67 -6.23
C ILE A 97 0.85 10.33 -5.68
N ALA A 98 0.55 9.22 -6.37
CA ALA A 98 1.04 7.91 -5.96
C ALA A 98 2.56 7.87 -5.92
N ARG A 99 3.21 8.45 -6.94
CA ARG A 99 4.67 8.56 -6.98
C ARG A 99 5.21 9.34 -5.80
N MET A 100 4.58 10.45 -5.46
CA MET A 100 4.97 11.27 -4.30
C MET A 100 4.90 10.47 -3.00
N LEU A 101 3.81 9.74 -2.77
CA LEU A 101 3.64 8.91 -1.58
C LEU A 101 4.65 7.76 -1.53
N TYR A 102 4.92 7.12 -2.66
CA TYR A 102 5.92 6.05 -2.73
C TYR A 102 7.31 6.57 -2.41
N GLN A 103 7.69 7.73 -2.96
CA GLN A 103 8.99 8.33 -2.67
C GLN A 103 9.14 8.71 -1.20
N ASP A 104 8.07 9.22 -0.59
CA ASP A 104 8.05 9.52 0.85
C ASP A 104 8.19 8.23 1.68
N LEU A 105 7.50 7.16 1.27
CA LEU A 105 7.63 5.85 1.91
C LEU A 105 9.07 5.33 1.81
N PHE A 106 9.69 5.43 0.64
CA PHE A 106 11.07 4.97 0.45
C PHE A 106 12.03 5.70 1.39
N ALA A 107 11.88 7.01 1.51
CA ALA A 107 12.71 7.81 2.41
C ALA A 107 12.51 7.40 3.89
N ALA A 108 11.27 7.21 4.31
CA ALA A 108 10.95 6.78 5.66
C ALA A 108 11.51 5.37 5.95
N ALA A 109 11.40 4.46 4.99
CA ALA A 109 11.91 3.09 5.13
C ALA A 109 13.43 3.07 5.24
N LYS A 110 14.14 3.83 4.41
CA LYS A 110 15.60 3.95 4.47
C LYS A 110 16.06 4.51 5.81
N GLU A 111 15.40 5.56 6.27
CA GLU A 111 15.71 6.19 7.56
C GLU A 111 15.56 5.20 8.72
N ALA A 112 14.59 4.29 8.63
CA ALA A 112 14.36 3.25 9.63
C ALA A 112 15.26 2.01 9.45
N GLY A 113 16.15 2.01 8.47
CA GLY A 113 17.10 0.92 8.24
C GLY A 113 16.57 -0.22 7.38
N HIS A 114 15.43 -0.04 6.70
CA HIS A 114 14.92 -1.03 5.77
C HIS A 114 15.59 -0.94 4.40
N SER A 115 15.75 -2.07 3.75
CA SER A 115 16.34 -2.16 2.41
C SER A 115 15.41 -2.73 1.35
N ARG A 116 14.18 -3.12 1.74
CA ARG A 116 13.26 -3.79 0.82
C ARG A 116 11.83 -3.28 1.02
N ILE A 117 11.20 -2.89 -0.09
CA ILE A 117 9.77 -2.56 -0.14
C ILE A 117 9.09 -3.64 -1.00
N VAL A 118 7.96 -4.16 -0.54
CA VAL A 118 7.24 -5.24 -1.22
C VAL A 118 5.76 -4.91 -1.36
N CYS A 119 5.13 -5.46 -2.39
CA CYS A 119 3.69 -5.33 -2.59
C CYS A 119 3.19 -6.41 -3.55
N GLU A 120 1.86 -6.52 -3.68
CA GLU A 120 1.25 -7.36 -4.71
C GLU A 120 0.44 -6.51 -5.69
N VAL A 121 0.29 -7.02 -6.91
CA VAL A 121 -0.59 -6.48 -7.94
C VAL A 121 -1.45 -7.60 -8.47
N ASN A 122 -2.75 -7.36 -8.62
CA ASN A 122 -3.69 -8.35 -9.14
C ASN A 122 -3.37 -8.70 -10.60
N LEU A 123 -3.35 -10.01 -10.89
CA LEU A 123 -3.25 -10.53 -12.26
C LEU A 123 -4.63 -10.77 -12.86
N THR A 124 -5.64 -11.03 -12.01
CA THR A 124 -7.01 -11.32 -12.45
C THR A 124 -7.99 -10.49 -11.61
N PRO A 125 -8.66 -9.49 -12.20
CA PRO A 125 -8.39 -8.95 -13.54
C PRO A 125 -7.02 -8.25 -13.61
N PRO A 126 -6.40 -8.21 -14.80
CA PRO A 126 -5.08 -7.57 -14.92
C PRO A 126 -5.19 -6.06 -14.69
N ASN A 127 -4.11 -5.48 -14.17
CA ASN A 127 -4.01 -4.05 -13.93
C ASN A 127 -2.72 -3.52 -14.58
N PRO A 128 -2.71 -3.32 -15.91
CA PRO A 128 -1.51 -2.91 -16.62
C PRO A 128 -0.98 -1.54 -16.20
N ALA A 129 -1.86 -0.64 -15.78
CA ALA A 129 -1.42 0.67 -15.26
C ALA A 129 -0.61 0.53 -13.98
N SER A 130 -1.03 -0.34 -13.07
CA SER A 130 -0.30 -0.63 -11.85
C SER A 130 1.02 -1.33 -12.12
N ASP A 131 1.04 -2.30 -13.05
CA ASP A 131 2.27 -2.98 -13.46
C ASP A 131 3.30 -1.99 -14.01
N ALA A 132 2.86 -1.08 -14.90
CA ALA A 132 3.73 -0.06 -15.50
C ALA A 132 4.23 0.93 -14.44
N PHE A 133 3.36 1.33 -13.50
CA PHE A 133 3.73 2.24 -12.42
C PHE A 133 4.83 1.61 -11.54
N HIS A 134 4.64 0.36 -11.14
CA HIS A 134 5.63 -0.30 -10.27
C HIS A 134 6.95 -0.54 -10.99
N ALA A 135 6.92 -0.91 -12.27
CA ALA A 135 8.14 -1.02 -13.06
C ALA A 135 8.89 0.31 -13.14
N ALA A 136 8.16 1.40 -13.37
CA ALA A 136 8.76 2.75 -13.43
C ALA A 136 9.34 3.19 -12.08
N MET A 137 8.76 2.72 -10.96
CA MET A 137 9.26 3.00 -9.62
C MET A 137 10.43 2.09 -9.20
N GLY A 138 10.84 1.17 -10.06
CA GLY A 138 12.00 0.30 -9.81
C GLY A 138 11.67 -1.02 -9.13
N PHE A 139 10.41 -1.45 -9.15
CA PHE A 139 10.01 -2.75 -8.62
C PHE A 139 10.26 -3.86 -9.65
N THR A 140 10.62 -5.04 -9.17
CA THR A 140 10.78 -6.25 -9.99
C THR A 140 9.90 -7.37 -9.43
N ALA A 141 9.41 -8.22 -10.32
CA ALA A 141 8.58 -9.37 -9.92
C ALA A 141 9.44 -10.44 -9.23
N VAL A 142 8.95 -10.96 -8.11
CA VAL A 142 9.65 -11.98 -7.33
C VAL A 142 8.81 -13.25 -7.12
N GLY A 143 7.57 -13.28 -7.58
CA GLY A 143 6.72 -14.45 -7.47
C GLY A 143 5.28 -14.17 -7.83
N GLN A 144 4.45 -15.19 -7.69
CA GLN A 144 3.01 -15.07 -7.89
C GLN A 144 2.29 -16.14 -7.08
N ALA A 145 1.00 -15.94 -6.85
CA ALA A 145 0.18 -16.89 -6.11
C ALA A 145 -1.27 -16.85 -6.60
N ILE A 146 -1.95 -17.97 -6.41
CA ILE A 146 -3.39 -18.09 -6.61
C ILE A 146 -4.02 -18.20 -5.23
N LEU A 147 -4.93 -17.29 -4.91
CA LEU A 147 -5.54 -17.17 -3.60
C LEU A 147 -7.04 -17.44 -3.65
N TYR A 148 -7.63 -17.74 -2.47
CA TYR A 148 -9.08 -17.88 -2.30
C TYR A 148 -9.70 -18.91 -3.26
N ASP A 149 -9.11 -20.12 -3.30
CA ASP A 149 -9.58 -21.26 -4.11
C ASP A 149 -9.66 -20.90 -5.61
N GLY A 150 -8.66 -20.21 -6.12
CA GLY A 150 -8.57 -19.85 -7.53
C GLY A 150 -9.31 -18.57 -7.92
N LYS A 151 -9.91 -17.88 -6.98
CA LYS A 151 -10.70 -16.66 -7.24
C LYS A 151 -9.86 -15.43 -7.47
N LYS A 152 -8.60 -15.44 -7.01
CA LYS A 152 -7.71 -14.29 -7.12
C LYS A 152 -6.30 -14.75 -7.43
N GLU A 153 -5.70 -14.12 -8.44
CA GLU A 153 -4.31 -14.36 -8.81
C GLU A 153 -3.54 -13.06 -8.66
N VAL A 154 -2.38 -13.11 -8.00
CA VAL A 154 -1.55 -11.94 -7.73
C VAL A 154 -0.11 -12.19 -8.15
N ARG A 155 0.59 -11.10 -8.50
CA ARG A 155 2.03 -11.09 -8.70
C ARG A 155 2.67 -10.28 -7.58
N TYR A 156 3.78 -10.79 -7.06
CA TYR A 156 4.53 -10.15 -5.98
C TYR A 156 5.72 -9.39 -6.54
N PHE A 157 5.95 -8.20 -6.01
CA PHE A 157 7.01 -7.28 -6.43
C PHE A 157 7.87 -6.87 -5.25
N GLU A 158 9.15 -6.58 -5.55
CA GLU A 158 10.04 -5.95 -4.58
C GLU A 158 10.81 -4.80 -5.21
N LYS A 159 11.14 -3.82 -4.38
CA LYS A 159 12.12 -2.78 -4.69
C LYS A 159 13.21 -2.82 -3.64
N ILE A 160 14.45 -2.91 -4.09
CA ILE A 160 15.61 -2.82 -3.20
C ILE A 160 16.01 -1.35 -3.10
N LEU A 161 16.10 -0.86 -1.87
CA LEU A 161 16.51 0.53 -1.61
C LEU A 161 18.03 0.63 -1.60
N ALA A 162 18.53 1.63 -2.28
CA ALA A 162 19.96 1.86 -2.36
C ALA A 162 20.53 2.51 -1.11
#